data_a74c6d06822fc4cd4d3466c6325e190e
#
_entry.id   a74c6d06822fc4cd4d3466c6325e190e
#
_cell.length_a   1.000
_cell.length_b   1.000
_cell.length_c   1.000
_cell.angle_alpha   90.00
_cell.angle_beta   90.00
_cell.angle_gamma   90.00
#
_symmetry.space_group_name_H-M   'P 1'
#
loop_
_entity.id
_entity.type
_entity.pdbx_description
1 polymer ?
#
loop_
_entity_poly.entity_id
_entity_poly.type
_entity_poly.pdbx_seq_one_letter_code
_entity_poly.pdbx_strand_id
1 'polypeptide(L)'
;DDTNTLVGIITVDDALDVIEEEATSDYSGLAGVNVDEAHQGVWAGIVNRVPGIVTLLIMGTVTAVLFRHYEPIIQQARIFAIFITLITGTAGNTGTQSLAVAIRKIGLHEEEQSFWKVLVQEGTTGLGIGLISGVMVFGIVSLWHGSLVLGGIIGFAMLASIFVAALTGTCIPFALE
;
A
#
# COMPACT_ATOMS: atom_id res chain seq x y z
N ASP A 1 -10.51 37.87 -14.15
CA ASP A 1 -11.06 38.80 -13.19
C ASP A 1 -12.33 39.43 -13.78
N ASP A 2 -13.39 39.56 -12.97
CA ASP A 2 -14.68 40.16 -13.34
C ASP A 2 -14.57 41.62 -13.86
N THR A 3 -13.41 42.21 -13.71
CA THR A 3 -13.08 43.56 -14.19
C THR A 3 -12.47 43.63 -15.59
N ASN A 4 -12.31 42.49 -16.30
CA ASN A 4 -11.61 42.39 -17.59
C ASN A 4 -10.18 42.97 -17.59
N THR A 5 -9.54 43.00 -16.43
CA THR A 5 -8.15 43.47 -16.30
C THR A 5 -7.21 42.28 -16.45
N LEU A 6 -6.22 42.37 -17.35
CA LEU A 6 -5.18 41.37 -17.49
C LEU A 6 -4.33 41.35 -16.23
N VAL A 7 -4.43 40.30 -15.40
CA VAL A 7 -3.73 40.16 -14.12
C VAL A 7 -2.34 39.57 -14.32
N GLY A 8 -2.16 38.75 -15.37
CA GLY A 8 -0.90 38.12 -15.71
C GLY A 8 -1.04 37.22 -16.92
N ILE A 9 0.06 36.62 -17.32
CA ILE A 9 0.15 35.57 -18.33
C ILE A 9 0.85 34.37 -17.69
N ILE A 10 0.40 33.19 -18.01
CA ILE A 10 1.05 31.94 -17.66
C ILE A 10 1.78 31.46 -18.92
N THR A 11 3.07 31.21 -18.81
CA THR A 11 3.86 30.65 -19.91
C THR A 11 3.75 29.12 -19.95
N VAL A 12 4.15 28.52 -21.05
CA VAL A 12 4.19 27.02 -21.14
C VAL A 12 5.19 26.48 -20.13
N ASP A 13 6.29 27.17 -19.90
CA ASP A 13 7.31 26.77 -18.92
C ASP A 13 6.73 26.77 -17.49
N ASP A 14 5.98 27.80 -17.10
CA ASP A 14 5.29 27.85 -15.79
C ASP A 14 4.31 26.66 -15.62
N ALA A 15 3.61 26.27 -16.68
CA ALA A 15 2.69 25.15 -16.65
C ALA A 15 3.43 23.80 -16.54
N LEU A 16 4.59 23.67 -17.18
CA LEU A 16 5.44 22.47 -17.09
C LEU A 16 6.04 22.34 -15.70
N ASP A 17 6.50 23.44 -15.08
CA ASP A 17 7.03 23.44 -13.73
C ASP A 17 5.99 22.97 -12.71
N VAL A 18 4.74 23.43 -12.83
CA VAL A 18 3.63 22.97 -11.97
C VAL A 18 3.35 21.48 -12.14
N ILE A 19 3.37 20.96 -13.39
CA ILE A 19 3.17 19.54 -13.67
C ILE A 19 4.30 18.71 -13.05
N GLU A 20 5.54 19.18 -13.13
CA GLU A 20 6.69 18.48 -12.54
C GLU A 20 6.64 18.50 -11.02
N GLU A 21 6.25 19.63 -10.41
CA GLU A 21 6.07 19.76 -8.97
C GLU A 21 4.97 18.82 -8.45
N GLU A 22 3.83 18.74 -9.16
CA GLU A 22 2.73 17.84 -8.80
C GLU A 22 3.12 16.36 -8.94
N ALA A 23 3.81 15.99 -10.02
CA ALA A 23 4.33 14.65 -10.19
C ALA A 23 5.33 14.28 -9.09
N THR A 24 6.20 15.21 -8.70
CA THR A 24 7.17 15.03 -7.62
C THR A 24 6.48 14.87 -6.26
N SER A 25 5.42 15.64 -6.02
CA SER A 25 4.58 15.52 -4.82
C SER A 25 3.94 14.14 -4.71
N ASP A 26 3.39 13.62 -5.82
CA ASP A 26 2.82 12.27 -5.87
C ASP A 26 3.86 11.19 -5.52
N TYR A 27 5.08 11.30 -6.07
CA TYR A 27 6.19 10.40 -5.73
C TYR A 27 6.58 10.50 -4.25
N SER A 28 6.62 11.70 -3.70
CA SER A 28 6.92 11.94 -2.29
C SER A 28 5.89 11.27 -1.38
N GLY A 29 4.61 11.37 -1.71
CA GLY A 29 3.52 10.72 -0.99
C GLY A 29 3.64 9.19 -1.01
N LEU A 30 3.98 8.60 -2.16
CA LEU A 30 4.18 7.17 -2.32
C LEU A 30 5.40 6.65 -1.55
N ALA A 31 6.51 7.39 -1.60
CA ALA A 31 7.76 7.00 -0.98
C ALA A 31 7.80 7.30 0.53
N GLY A 32 6.88 8.13 1.04
CA GLY A 32 6.92 8.65 2.40
C GLY A 32 8.17 9.48 2.69
N VAL A 33 8.73 10.10 1.66
CA VAL A 33 9.96 10.90 1.70
C VAL A 33 9.76 12.14 0.84
N ASN A 34 10.19 13.30 1.31
CA ASN A 34 10.18 14.50 0.50
C ASN A 34 11.31 14.45 -0.55
N VAL A 35 10.97 14.37 -1.84
CA VAL A 35 11.91 14.19 -2.95
C VAL A 35 12.60 15.51 -3.33
N ASP A 36 12.01 16.67 -3.02
CA ASP A 36 12.61 18.00 -3.25
C ASP A 36 13.94 18.19 -2.51
N GLU A 37 14.25 17.28 -1.59
CA GLU A 37 15.48 17.30 -0.81
C GLU A 37 16.67 16.62 -1.51
N ALA A 38 16.60 16.31 -2.79
CA ALA A 38 17.67 15.63 -3.53
C ALA A 38 19.04 16.36 -3.49
N HIS A 39 19.03 17.65 -3.11
CA HIS A 39 20.25 18.47 -2.91
C HIS A 39 20.70 18.56 -1.46
N GLN A 40 20.04 17.87 -0.52
CA GLN A 40 20.40 17.92 0.89
C GLN A 40 21.50 16.91 1.20
N GLY A 41 22.38 17.28 2.14
CA GLY A 41 23.46 16.41 2.58
C GLY A 41 22.96 15.12 3.26
N VAL A 42 23.81 14.12 3.36
CA VAL A 42 23.49 12.78 3.93
C VAL A 42 22.76 12.86 5.29
N TRP A 43 23.15 13.81 6.14
CA TRP A 43 22.55 13.99 7.46
C TRP A 43 21.07 14.41 7.40
N ALA A 44 20.75 15.33 6.54
CA ALA A 44 19.36 15.77 6.34
C ALA A 44 18.49 14.62 5.80
N GLY A 45 19.01 13.85 4.83
CA GLY A 45 18.32 12.67 4.33
C GLY A 45 18.06 11.59 5.39
N ILE A 46 18.93 11.45 6.40
CA ILE A 46 18.71 10.55 7.54
C ILE A 46 17.56 11.09 8.41
N VAL A 47 17.68 12.35 8.84
CA VAL A 47 16.73 12.98 9.77
C VAL A 47 15.30 12.95 9.20
N ASN A 48 15.13 13.18 7.92
CA ASN A 48 13.82 13.23 7.26
C ASN A 48 13.17 11.83 7.12
N ARG A 49 13.97 10.77 7.02
CA ARG A 49 13.47 9.39 6.91
C ARG A 49 13.23 8.71 8.26
N VAL A 50 13.95 9.11 9.30
CA VAL A 50 13.86 8.49 10.63
C VAL A 50 12.43 8.48 11.20
N PRO A 51 11.61 9.54 11.14
CA PRO A 51 10.25 9.51 11.67
C PRO A 51 9.38 8.43 11.04
N GLY A 52 9.42 8.27 9.72
CA GLY A 52 8.69 7.21 9.02
C GLY A 52 9.15 5.83 9.43
N ILE A 53 10.47 5.61 9.51
CA ILE A 53 11.05 4.33 9.93
C ILE A 53 10.66 4.01 11.39
N VAL A 54 10.70 4.99 12.30
CA VAL A 54 10.30 4.81 13.70
C VAL A 54 8.82 4.43 13.79
N THR A 55 7.96 5.07 13.02
CA THR A 55 6.54 4.71 12.95
C THR A 55 6.36 3.25 12.51
N LEU A 56 7.06 2.83 11.45
CA LEU A 56 7.02 1.44 10.97
C LEU A 56 7.57 0.45 12.02
N LEU A 57 8.62 0.82 12.76
CA LEU A 57 9.15 -0.01 13.85
C LEU A 57 8.15 -0.17 14.98
N ILE A 58 7.44 0.88 15.36
CA ILE A 58 6.38 0.82 16.38
C ILE A 58 5.27 -0.12 15.92
N MET A 59 4.77 0.05 14.70
CA MET A 59 3.74 -0.81 14.12
C MET A 59 4.23 -2.27 14.00
N GLY A 60 5.47 -2.48 13.58
CA GLY A 60 6.10 -3.80 13.54
C GLY A 60 6.22 -4.44 14.93
N THR A 61 6.48 -3.65 15.96
CA THR A 61 6.53 -4.15 17.35
C THR A 61 5.14 -4.62 17.82
N VAL A 62 4.07 -3.91 17.49
CA VAL A 62 2.69 -4.36 17.77
C VAL A 62 2.43 -5.70 17.09
N THR A 63 2.81 -5.84 15.83
CA THR A 63 2.70 -7.11 15.10
C THR A 63 3.52 -8.23 15.76
N ALA A 64 4.74 -7.95 16.21
CA ALA A 64 5.58 -8.92 16.91
C ALA A 64 4.96 -9.40 18.23
N VAL A 65 4.32 -8.51 18.99
CA VAL A 65 3.58 -8.88 20.21
C VAL A 65 2.40 -9.80 19.90
N LEU A 66 1.66 -9.54 18.82
CA LEU A 66 0.59 -10.42 18.37
C LEU A 66 1.14 -11.81 17.98
N PHE A 67 2.22 -11.88 17.22
CA PHE A 67 2.86 -13.15 16.87
C PHE A 67 3.33 -13.93 18.08
N ARG A 68 3.89 -13.28 19.10
CA ARG A 68 4.29 -13.91 20.35
C ARG A 68 3.10 -14.59 21.06
N HIS A 69 1.92 -14.02 20.99
CA HIS A 69 0.71 -14.61 21.56
C HIS A 69 0.33 -15.93 20.87
N TYR A 70 0.54 -16.04 19.56
CA TYR A 70 0.25 -17.23 18.76
C TYR A 70 1.45 -18.16 18.56
N GLU A 71 2.61 -17.84 19.15
CA GLU A 71 3.85 -18.61 19.01
C GLU A 71 3.69 -20.12 19.28
N PRO A 72 2.95 -20.56 20.33
CA PRO A 72 2.77 -22.00 20.60
C PRO A 72 2.08 -22.74 19.44
N ILE A 73 1.15 -22.08 18.75
CA ILE A 73 0.45 -22.65 17.58
C ILE A 73 1.38 -22.68 16.38
N ILE A 74 2.13 -21.63 16.15
CA ILE A 74 3.10 -21.51 15.04
C ILE A 74 4.23 -22.54 15.20
N GLN A 75 4.71 -22.80 16.42
CA GLN A 75 5.74 -23.79 16.67
C GLN A 75 5.28 -25.22 16.43
N GLN A 76 4.01 -25.54 16.70
CA GLN A 76 3.44 -26.87 16.43
C GLN A 76 3.34 -27.15 14.92
N ALA A 77 3.15 -26.13 14.11
CA ALA A 77 3.04 -26.22 12.67
C ALA A 77 4.03 -25.29 11.97
N ARG A 78 5.31 -25.68 11.96
CA ARG A 78 6.43 -24.91 11.34
C ARG A 78 6.16 -24.45 9.92
N ILE A 79 5.29 -25.16 9.23
CA ILE A 79 4.88 -24.81 7.87
C ILE A 79 4.24 -23.44 7.79
N PHE A 80 3.47 -23.01 8.79
CA PHE A 80 2.86 -21.68 8.80
C PHE A 80 3.89 -20.56 8.78
N ALA A 81 5.04 -20.73 9.43
CA ALA A 81 6.10 -19.73 9.45
C ALA A 81 6.62 -19.39 8.04
N ILE A 82 6.72 -20.39 7.17
CA ILE A 82 7.16 -20.20 5.78
C ILE A 82 6.13 -19.39 5.00
N PHE A 83 4.85 -19.72 5.14
CA PHE A 83 3.78 -19.07 4.40
C PHE A 83 3.39 -17.69 4.96
N ILE A 84 3.65 -17.41 6.25
CA ILE A 84 3.46 -16.07 6.82
C ILE A 84 4.28 -15.03 6.04
N THR A 85 5.54 -15.32 5.74
CA THR A 85 6.39 -14.40 4.96
C THR A 85 5.88 -14.20 3.55
N LEU A 86 5.41 -15.26 2.89
CA LEU A 86 4.83 -15.18 1.56
C LEU A 86 3.54 -14.34 1.56
N ILE A 87 2.64 -14.62 2.51
CA ILE A 87 1.35 -13.92 2.63
C ILE A 87 1.58 -12.44 2.93
N THR A 88 2.41 -12.11 3.92
CA THR A 88 2.66 -10.72 4.31
C THR A 88 3.36 -9.93 3.21
N GLY A 89 4.34 -10.52 2.52
CA GLY A 89 5.02 -9.88 1.40
C GLY A 89 4.08 -9.59 0.23
N THR A 90 3.25 -10.57 -0.14
CA THR A 90 2.28 -10.38 -1.24
C THR A 90 1.18 -9.38 -0.87
N ALA A 91 0.65 -9.45 0.35
CA ALA A 91 -0.34 -8.50 0.85
C ALA A 91 0.24 -7.08 0.92
N GLY A 92 1.47 -6.91 1.40
CA GLY A 92 2.17 -5.62 1.43
C GLY A 92 2.31 -5.00 0.04
N ASN A 93 2.74 -5.78 -0.94
CA ASN A 93 2.84 -5.33 -2.33
C ASN A 93 1.48 -4.89 -2.88
N THR A 94 0.41 -5.66 -2.63
CA THR A 94 -0.95 -5.28 -3.06
C THR A 94 -1.42 -4.00 -2.38
N GLY A 95 -1.18 -3.86 -1.08
CA GLY A 95 -1.51 -2.63 -0.33
C GLY A 95 -0.81 -1.40 -0.90
N THR A 96 0.48 -1.52 -1.24
CA THR A 96 1.24 -0.42 -1.88
C THR A 96 0.69 -0.07 -3.26
N GLN A 97 0.26 -1.07 -4.05
CA GLN A 97 -0.35 -0.82 -5.36
C GLN A 97 -1.70 -0.08 -5.22
N SER A 98 -2.55 -0.49 -4.29
CA SER A 98 -3.83 0.19 -4.03
C SER A 98 -3.62 1.60 -3.45
N LEU A 99 -2.60 1.80 -2.62
CA LEU A 99 -2.17 3.11 -2.13
C LEU A 99 -1.79 4.03 -3.30
N ALA A 100 -0.97 3.55 -4.23
CA ALA A 100 -0.54 4.30 -5.40
C ALA A 100 -1.73 4.73 -6.29
N VAL A 101 -2.68 3.82 -6.50
CA VAL A 101 -3.91 4.12 -7.25
C VAL A 101 -4.76 5.16 -6.53
N ALA A 102 -4.89 5.05 -5.21
CA ALA A 102 -5.66 6.01 -4.41
C ALA A 102 -5.05 7.41 -4.44
N ILE A 103 -3.73 7.55 -4.21
CA ILE A 103 -3.02 8.83 -4.28
C ILE A 103 -3.21 9.48 -5.66
N ARG A 104 -3.01 8.72 -6.74
CA ARG A 104 -3.20 9.24 -8.09
C ARG A 104 -4.62 9.75 -8.35
N LYS A 105 -5.65 9.05 -7.82
CA LYS A 105 -7.04 9.47 -7.99
C LYS A 105 -7.37 10.73 -7.19
N ILE A 106 -6.78 10.91 -6.03
CA ILE A 106 -6.89 12.12 -5.23
C ILE A 106 -6.24 13.30 -5.99
N GLY A 107 -5.00 13.13 -6.48
CA GLY A 107 -4.26 14.19 -7.18
C GLY A 107 -4.91 14.66 -8.49
N LEU A 108 -5.63 13.79 -9.19
CA LEU A 108 -6.30 14.17 -10.43
C LEU A 108 -7.56 15.04 -10.23
N HIS A 109 -7.95 15.34 -8.98
CA HIS A 109 -9.12 16.17 -8.65
C HIS A 109 -10.37 15.83 -9.50
N GLU A 110 -10.54 14.56 -9.86
CA GLU A 110 -11.74 14.12 -10.58
C GLU A 110 -12.94 14.21 -9.63
N GLU A 111 -13.65 15.33 -9.66
CA GLU A 111 -14.82 15.65 -8.82
C GLU A 111 -15.91 14.55 -8.80
N GLU A 112 -15.87 13.62 -9.75
CA GLU A 112 -16.82 12.49 -9.84
C GLU A 112 -16.37 11.22 -9.09
N GLN A 113 -15.15 11.14 -8.55
CA GLN A 113 -14.67 9.92 -7.88
C GLN A 113 -14.88 9.98 -6.38
N SER A 114 -16.10 9.68 -5.94
CA SER A 114 -16.41 9.45 -4.51
C SER A 114 -15.48 8.37 -3.94
N PHE A 115 -14.96 8.61 -2.72
CA PHE A 115 -14.21 7.63 -1.90
C PHE A 115 -14.80 6.21 -2.00
N TRP A 116 -16.11 6.06 -1.88
CA TRP A 116 -16.79 4.77 -1.95
C TRP A 116 -16.61 4.06 -3.29
N LYS A 117 -16.57 4.81 -4.38
CA LYS A 117 -16.36 4.22 -5.72
C LYS A 117 -14.96 3.66 -5.85
N VAL A 118 -13.95 4.39 -5.37
CA VAL A 118 -12.56 3.94 -5.35
C VAL A 118 -12.41 2.72 -4.42
N LEU A 119 -12.98 2.78 -3.23
CA LEU A 119 -12.92 1.70 -2.25
C LEU A 119 -13.54 0.40 -2.77
N VAL A 120 -14.70 0.49 -3.42
CA VAL A 120 -15.36 -0.69 -4.01
C VAL A 120 -14.53 -1.23 -5.17
N GLN A 121 -13.98 -0.36 -6.02
CA GLN A 121 -13.16 -0.77 -7.14
C GLN A 121 -11.88 -1.48 -6.66
N GLU A 122 -11.14 -0.90 -5.73
CA GLU A 122 -9.93 -1.50 -5.17
C GLU A 122 -10.24 -2.75 -4.34
N GLY A 123 -11.34 -2.76 -3.60
CA GLY A 123 -11.80 -3.94 -2.88
C GLY A 123 -12.14 -5.11 -3.81
N THR A 124 -12.83 -4.86 -4.92
CA THR A 124 -13.13 -5.91 -5.91
C THR A 124 -11.87 -6.39 -6.64
N THR A 125 -10.94 -5.49 -6.94
CA THR A 125 -9.63 -5.82 -7.51
C THR A 125 -8.82 -6.68 -6.53
N GLY A 126 -8.77 -6.28 -5.25
CA GLY A 126 -8.10 -7.05 -4.20
C GLY A 126 -8.71 -8.43 -3.98
N LEU A 127 -10.04 -8.56 -4.05
CA LEU A 127 -10.72 -9.87 -4.03
C LEU A 127 -10.32 -10.73 -5.23
N GLY A 128 -10.27 -10.18 -6.43
CA GLY A 128 -9.86 -10.89 -7.63
C GLY A 128 -8.42 -11.40 -7.54
N ILE A 129 -7.49 -10.53 -7.17
CA ILE A 129 -6.07 -10.88 -6.96
C ILE A 129 -5.95 -11.92 -5.84
N GLY A 130 -6.64 -11.70 -4.72
CA GLY A 130 -6.64 -12.59 -3.57
C GLY A 130 -7.18 -13.99 -3.90
N LEU A 131 -8.23 -14.08 -4.73
CA LEU A 131 -8.79 -15.35 -5.18
C LEU A 131 -7.78 -16.12 -6.05
N ILE A 132 -7.19 -15.44 -7.03
CA ILE A 132 -6.19 -16.07 -7.93
C ILE A 132 -5.00 -16.56 -7.10
N SER A 133 -4.43 -15.69 -6.28
CA SER A 133 -3.27 -16.02 -5.44
C SER A 133 -3.59 -17.10 -4.41
N GLY A 134 -4.78 -17.03 -3.79
CA GLY A 134 -5.25 -18.01 -2.82
C GLY A 134 -5.43 -19.40 -3.43
N VAL A 135 -6.02 -19.49 -4.63
CA VAL A 135 -6.17 -20.77 -5.36
C VAL A 135 -4.82 -21.33 -5.78
N MET A 136 -3.90 -20.49 -6.23
CA MET A 136 -2.53 -20.92 -6.57
C MET A 136 -1.81 -21.50 -5.35
N VAL A 137 -1.84 -20.79 -4.22
CA VAL A 137 -1.20 -21.25 -2.97
C VAL A 137 -1.90 -22.50 -2.43
N PHE A 138 -3.23 -22.56 -2.49
CA PHE A 138 -3.99 -23.78 -2.17
C PHE A 138 -3.48 -24.98 -2.96
N GLY A 139 -3.34 -24.84 -4.28
CA GLY A 139 -2.87 -25.93 -5.15
C GLY A 139 -1.44 -26.36 -4.80
N ILE A 140 -0.53 -25.40 -4.66
CA ILE A 140 0.88 -25.66 -4.33
C ILE A 140 1.00 -26.40 -3.00
N VAL A 141 0.33 -25.90 -1.95
CA VAL A 141 0.42 -26.48 -0.60
C VAL A 141 -0.22 -27.87 -0.55
N SER A 142 -1.39 -28.04 -1.20
CA SER A 142 -2.10 -29.31 -1.25
C SER A 142 -1.27 -30.39 -1.94
N LEU A 143 -0.60 -30.04 -3.04
CA LEU A 143 0.27 -30.97 -3.77
C LEU A 143 1.56 -31.28 -3.00
N TRP A 144 2.13 -30.28 -2.34
CA TRP A 144 3.42 -30.44 -1.65
C TRP A 144 3.30 -31.23 -0.34
N HIS A 145 2.22 -31.02 0.39
CA HIS A 145 2.01 -31.60 1.73
C HIS A 145 0.94 -32.71 1.75
N GLY A 146 0.28 -32.95 0.63
CA GLY A 146 -0.77 -33.98 0.57
C GLY A 146 -2.02 -33.66 1.41
N SER A 147 -2.23 -32.40 1.83
CA SER A 147 -3.31 -32.00 2.71
C SER A 147 -4.14 -30.86 2.13
N LEU A 148 -5.36 -31.19 1.69
CA LEU A 148 -6.32 -30.20 1.20
C LEU A 148 -6.75 -29.20 2.27
N VAL A 149 -6.82 -29.65 3.53
CA VAL A 149 -7.20 -28.78 4.66
C VAL A 149 -6.14 -27.70 4.89
N LEU A 150 -4.86 -28.11 4.91
CA LEU A 150 -3.75 -27.18 5.08
C LEU A 150 -3.69 -26.15 3.93
N GLY A 151 -3.81 -26.66 2.69
CA GLY A 151 -3.87 -25.79 1.52
C GLY A 151 -5.03 -24.81 1.59
N GLY A 152 -6.22 -25.27 2.03
CA GLY A 152 -7.39 -24.42 2.20
C GLY A 152 -7.20 -23.31 3.22
N ILE A 153 -6.60 -23.61 4.37
CA ILE A 153 -6.33 -22.61 5.42
C ILE A 153 -5.37 -21.54 4.90
N ILE A 154 -4.26 -21.94 4.27
CA ILE A 154 -3.24 -21.01 3.78
C ILE A 154 -3.76 -20.22 2.59
N GLY A 155 -4.48 -20.85 1.65
CA GLY A 155 -5.08 -20.17 0.52
C GLY A 155 -6.13 -19.14 0.92
N PHE A 156 -6.98 -19.46 1.91
CA PHE A 156 -7.95 -18.52 2.46
C PHE A 156 -7.27 -17.37 3.21
N ALA A 157 -6.22 -17.64 3.99
CA ALA A 157 -5.43 -16.61 4.65
C ALA A 157 -4.78 -15.64 3.64
N MET A 158 -4.29 -16.16 2.51
CA MET A 158 -3.75 -15.36 1.41
C MET A 158 -4.81 -14.43 0.82
N LEU A 159 -5.99 -14.96 0.49
CA LEU A 159 -7.11 -14.18 -0.04
C LEU A 159 -7.50 -13.06 0.94
N ALA A 160 -7.74 -13.42 2.20
CA ALA A 160 -8.16 -12.46 3.22
C ALA A 160 -7.11 -11.35 3.45
N SER A 161 -5.83 -11.72 3.50
CA SER A 161 -4.74 -10.76 3.71
C SER A 161 -4.60 -9.78 2.54
N ILE A 162 -4.69 -10.24 1.29
CA ILE A 162 -4.64 -9.40 0.10
C ILE A 162 -5.84 -8.44 0.05
N PHE A 163 -7.04 -8.95 0.34
CA PHE A 163 -8.25 -8.13 0.37
C PHE A 163 -8.16 -7.00 1.40
N VAL A 164 -7.76 -7.34 2.64
CA VAL A 164 -7.60 -6.34 3.71
C VAL A 164 -6.50 -5.34 3.35
N ALA A 165 -5.39 -5.79 2.76
CA ALA A 165 -4.30 -4.91 2.35
C ALA A 165 -4.74 -3.91 1.27
N ALA A 166 -5.51 -4.36 0.27
CA ALA A 166 -6.06 -3.48 -0.76
C ALA A 166 -6.99 -2.40 -0.17
N LEU A 167 -7.90 -2.79 0.72
CA LEU A 167 -8.78 -1.84 1.40
C LEU A 167 -7.99 -0.84 2.26
N THR A 168 -7.02 -1.33 3.05
CA THR A 168 -6.23 -0.48 3.93
C THR A 168 -5.38 0.50 3.12
N GLY A 169 -4.72 0.02 2.05
CA GLY A 169 -3.93 0.86 1.15
C GLY A 169 -4.76 1.97 0.50
N THR A 170 -6.02 1.69 0.17
CA THR A 170 -6.94 2.69 -0.37
C THR A 170 -7.41 3.68 0.70
N CYS A 171 -7.73 3.21 1.92
CA CYS A 171 -8.28 4.07 2.96
C CYS A 171 -7.27 5.08 3.54
N ILE A 172 -5.99 4.72 3.63
CA ILE A 172 -4.96 5.54 4.28
C ILE A 172 -4.85 6.95 3.66
N PRO A 173 -4.66 7.14 2.34
CA PRO A 173 -4.50 8.47 1.77
C PRO A 173 -5.76 9.33 1.94
N PHE A 174 -6.95 8.76 1.78
CA PHE A 174 -8.20 9.49 2.02
C PHE A 174 -8.44 9.86 3.49
N ALA A 175 -7.81 9.22 4.43
CA ALA A 175 -7.89 9.56 5.85
C ALA A 175 -6.90 10.64 6.26
N LEU A 176 -5.87 10.90 5.45
CA LEU A 176 -4.82 11.88 5.69
C LEU A 176 -5.04 13.19 4.91
N GLU A 177 -5.97 13.21 3.94
CA GLU A 177 -6.42 14.38 3.20
C GLU A 177 -7.38 15.24 4.07
#